data_793ad45cb8213f1578a4dd36a6cb791b
#
_entry.id   793ad45cb8213f1578a4dd36a6cb791b
#
_cell.length_a   1.000
_cell.length_b   1.000
_cell.length_c   1.000
_cell.angle_alpha   90.00
_cell.angle_beta   90.00
_cell.angle_gamma   90.00
#
_symmetry.space_group_name_H-M   'P 1'
#
loop_
_entity.id
_entity.type
_entity.pdbx_description
1 polymer ?
#
loop_
_entity_poly.entity_id
_entity_poly.type
_entity_poly.pdbx_seq_one_letter_code
_entity_poly.pdbx_strand_id
1 'polypeptide(L)'
;MTSRPPSVDSLARSLAHIGLPHPLLVDAARQAIAAGNPDLAEHIANDIAQCLLVPVINAAGVIAHTNLGRSPVAHSQSARAQNLEFDLRTGQRGSRQAGIGQLVARACGAESAMVVNNNAAAVMLVLAALAHGRDVAVSRGESVEIGGGFRVPEVMEQSGARLLDVGTTNRTRLADYRKAIDKKSTDVALVLKVHPSNYRVEGFVEETLVDQLSTLGVTVVSDIGSGLLDAACPWLSDGPPSWLNGEPAAKQTLAAGADLVTFSGDKLMGGPQSGFIVGRRDLVDACAAHPLARALRPAA
;
A
#
# COMPACT_ATOMS: atom_id res chain seq x y z
N MET A 1 -49.52 -5.47 -35.67
CA MET A 1 -49.34 -4.02 -35.46
C MET A 1 -48.03 -3.84 -34.73
N THR A 2 -46.99 -3.48 -35.42
CA THR A 2 -45.68 -3.18 -34.77
C THR A 2 -45.80 -1.81 -34.09
N SER A 3 -45.98 -1.82 -32.77
CA SER A 3 -45.96 -0.63 -31.95
C SER A 3 -44.64 0.09 -32.18
N ARG A 4 -44.71 1.40 -32.45
CA ARG A 4 -43.49 2.24 -32.55
C ARG A 4 -42.69 2.12 -31.26
N PRO A 5 -41.40 1.86 -31.33
CA PRO A 5 -40.57 1.75 -30.13
C PRO A 5 -40.66 3.05 -29.31
N PRO A 6 -40.57 2.97 -27.96
CA PRO A 6 -40.58 4.15 -27.10
C PRO A 6 -39.40 5.07 -27.45
N SER A 7 -39.55 6.36 -27.16
CA SER A 7 -38.40 7.26 -27.31
C SER A 7 -37.30 6.90 -26.28
N VAL A 8 -36.06 7.13 -26.65
CA VAL A 8 -34.92 6.89 -25.75
C VAL A 8 -35.10 7.59 -24.41
N ASP A 9 -35.54 8.86 -24.41
CA ASP A 9 -35.76 9.65 -23.20
C ASP A 9 -36.88 9.08 -22.31
N SER A 10 -38.00 8.65 -22.91
CA SER A 10 -39.11 8.01 -22.18
C SER A 10 -38.65 6.72 -21.52
N LEU A 11 -37.93 5.89 -22.26
CA LEU A 11 -37.41 4.61 -21.75
C LEU A 11 -36.32 4.85 -20.65
N ALA A 12 -35.42 5.79 -20.84
CA ALA A 12 -34.45 6.13 -19.81
C ALA A 12 -35.09 6.64 -18.50
N ARG A 13 -36.16 7.44 -18.61
CA ARG A 13 -36.88 7.93 -17.41
C ARG A 13 -37.61 6.81 -16.67
N SER A 14 -38.15 5.81 -17.37
CA SER A 14 -38.79 4.67 -16.70
C SER A 14 -37.82 3.83 -15.88
N LEU A 15 -36.51 3.90 -16.17
CA LEU A 15 -35.42 3.21 -15.45
C LEU A 15 -34.87 4.01 -14.25
N ALA A 16 -35.40 5.18 -13.92
CA ALA A 16 -34.85 6.05 -12.85
C ALA A 16 -34.81 5.37 -11.48
N HIS A 17 -35.67 4.38 -11.23
CA HIS A 17 -35.72 3.57 -10.01
C HIS A 17 -34.44 2.76 -9.75
N ILE A 18 -33.61 2.48 -10.79
CA ILE A 18 -32.32 1.76 -10.66
C ILE A 18 -31.26 2.63 -10.00
N GLY A 19 -31.45 3.97 -9.94
CA GLY A 19 -30.53 4.86 -9.24
C GLY A 19 -29.24 5.21 -9.99
N LEU A 20 -29.10 4.80 -11.25
CA LEU A 20 -27.97 5.20 -12.08
C LEU A 20 -28.06 6.68 -12.49
N PRO A 21 -26.89 7.34 -12.75
CA PRO A 21 -26.86 8.63 -13.41
C PRO A 21 -27.61 8.60 -14.76
N HIS A 22 -28.40 9.64 -15.02
CA HIS A 22 -29.27 9.71 -16.22
C HIS A 22 -28.55 9.38 -17.55
N PRO A 23 -27.29 9.82 -17.82
CA PRO A 23 -26.58 9.43 -19.04
C PRO A 23 -26.44 7.91 -19.23
N LEU A 24 -26.20 7.15 -18.16
CA LEU A 24 -26.08 5.68 -18.21
C LEU A 24 -27.45 5.03 -18.49
N LEU A 25 -28.54 5.58 -17.97
CA LEU A 25 -29.90 5.13 -18.29
C LEU A 25 -30.23 5.37 -19.76
N VAL A 26 -29.79 6.52 -20.32
CA VAL A 26 -29.91 6.83 -21.74
C VAL A 26 -29.15 5.83 -22.62
N ASP A 27 -27.94 5.47 -22.19
CA ASP A 27 -27.11 4.49 -22.92
C ASP A 27 -27.74 3.09 -22.88
N ALA A 28 -28.30 2.65 -21.76
CA ALA A 28 -29.03 1.40 -21.64
C ALA A 28 -30.28 1.38 -22.57
N ALA A 29 -31.05 2.48 -22.56
CA ALA A 29 -32.21 2.65 -23.41
C ALA A 29 -31.85 2.59 -24.92
N ARG A 30 -30.76 3.26 -25.32
CA ARG A 30 -30.24 3.24 -26.69
C ARG A 30 -29.84 1.83 -27.14
N GLN A 31 -29.11 1.10 -26.29
CA GLN A 31 -28.67 -0.27 -26.57
C GLN A 31 -29.89 -1.20 -26.76
N ALA A 32 -30.88 -1.12 -25.88
CA ALA A 32 -32.08 -1.93 -25.96
C ALA A 32 -32.91 -1.65 -27.24
N ILE A 33 -33.07 -0.37 -27.61
CA ILE A 33 -33.75 0.03 -28.83
C ILE A 33 -32.97 -0.42 -30.08
N ALA A 34 -31.65 -0.27 -30.08
CA ALA A 34 -30.80 -0.74 -31.19
C ALA A 34 -30.83 -2.26 -31.36
N ALA A 35 -31.00 -3.01 -30.26
CA ALA A 35 -31.22 -4.46 -30.29
C ALA A 35 -32.64 -4.85 -30.75
N GLY A 36 -33.52 -3.89 -31.02
CA GLY A 36 -34.92 -4.14 -31.43
C GLY A 36 -35.81 -4.65 -30.28
N ASN A 37 -35.32 -4.62 -29.04
CA ASN A 37 -36.05 -5.09 -27.87
C ASN A 37 -35.95 -4.10 -26.70
N PRO A 38 -36.86 -3.10 -26.60
CA PRO A 38 -36.87 -2.14 -25.50
C PRO A 38 -37.00 -2.75 -24.12
N ASP A 39 -37.54 -3.94 -23.96
CA ASP A 39 -37.72 -4.61 -22.67
C ASP A 39 -36.37 -5.04 -22.05
N LEU A 40 -35.29 -5.12 -22.84
CA LEU A 40 -33.93 -5.37 -22.35
C LEU A 40 -33.32 -4.18 -21.59
N ALA A 41 -33.93 -3.00 -21.68
CA ALA A 41 -33.34 -1.80 -21.13
C ALA A 41 -33.09 -1.87 -19.60
N GLU A 42 -34.01 -2.48 -18.88
CA GLU A 42 -33.88 -2.68 -17.44
C GLU A 42 -32.76 -3.68 -17.10
N HIS A 43 -32.63 -4.76 -17.83
CA HIS A 43 -31.56 -5.73 -17.67
C HIS A 43 -30.18 -5.08 -17.94
N ILE A 44 -30.05 -4.37 -19.06
CA ILE A 44 -28.83 -3.66 -19.42
C ILE A 44 -28.44 -2.60 -18.35
N ALA A 45 -29.42 -1.85 -17.84
CA ALA A 45 -29.19 -0.87 -16.80
C ALA A 45 -28.73 -1.52 -15.49
N ASN A 46 -29.31 -2.67 -15.12
CA ASN A 46 -28.86 -3.44 -13.95
C ASN A 46 -27.44 -3.99 -14.13
N ASP A 47 -27.08 -4.49 -15.32
CA ASP A 47 -25.72 -4.93 -15.63
C ASP A 47 -24.72 -3.77 -15.49
N ILE A 48 -25.07 -2.59 -16.02
CA ILE A 48 -24.27 -1.37 -15.84
C ILE A 48 -24.11 -1.05 -14.34
N ALA A 49 -25.20 -1.13 -13.56
CA ALA A 49 -25.15 -0.86 -12.14
C ALA A 49 -24.22 -1.83 -11.37
N GLN A 50 -24.21 -3.10 -11.76
CA GLN A 50 -23.34 -4.12 -11.17
C GLN A 50 -21.85 -3.91 -11.52
N CYS A 51 -21.55 -3.23 -12.61
CA CYS A 51 -20.17 -2.85 -12.97
C CYS A 51 -19.63 -1.68 -12.15
N LEU A 52 -20.47 -0.95 -11.42
CA LEU A 52 -20.08 0.15 -10.55
C LEU A 52 -19.74 -0.36 -9.15
N LEU A 53 -19.12 0.53 -8.34
CA LEU A 53 -18.85 0.20 -6.95
C LEU A 53 -20.16 0.09 -6.16
N VAL A 54 -20.42 -1.10 -5.66
CA VAL A 54 -21.59 -1.40 -4.83
C VAL A 54 -21.15 -1.97 -3.48
N PRO A 55 -21.89 -1.73 -2.39
CA PRO A 55 -21.62 -2.37 -1.11
C PRO A 55 -21.76 -3.90 -1.23
N VAL A 56 -20.79 -4.62 -0.65
CA VAL A 56 -20.80 -6.08 -0.60
C VAL A 56 -20.57 -6.58 0.81
N ILE A 57 -20.99 -7.81 1.11
CA ILE A 57 -20.70 -8.49 2.36
C ILE A 57 -19.42 -9.28 2.19
N ASN A 58 -18.37 -8.94 2.96
CA ASN A 58 -17.15 -9.72 2.99
C ASN A 58 -17.34 -10.99 3.84
N ALA A 59 -17.55 -12.12 3.19
CA ALA A 59 -17.65 -13.44 3.84
C ALA A 59 -16.43 -14.34 3.51
N ALA A 60 -15.31 -13.74 3.06
CA ALA A 60 -14.12 -14.48 2.61
C ALA A 60 -13.23 -14.99 3.77
N GLY A 61 -13.44 -14.54 5.01
CA GLY A 61 -12.52 -14.83 6.13
C GLY A 61 -11.22 -14.02 6.09
N VAL A 62 -11.07 -13.09 5.13
CA VAL A 62 -9.90 -12.19 5.00
C VAL A 62 -10.36 -10.77 5.28
N ILE A 63 -9.93 -10.19 6.40
CA ILE A 63 -10.42 -8.88 6.89
C ILE A 63 -10.12 -7.76 5.88
N ALA A 64 -8.87 -7.62 5.43
CA ALA A 64 -8.43 -6.61 4.48
C ALA A 64 -8.32 -7.19 3.05
N HIS A 65 -9.44 -7.74 2.54
CA HIS A 65 -9.45 -8.43 1.25
C HIS A 65 -9.17 -7.48 0.08
N THR A 66 -8.17 -7.79 -0.74
CA THR A 66 -7.68 -6.93 -1.84
C THR A 66 -8.80 -6.56 -2.83
N ASN A 67 -9.64 -7.53 -3.23
CA ASN A 67 -10.69 -7.31 -4.23
C ASN A 67 -11.95 -6.65 -3.65
N LEU A 68 -12.03 -6.47 -2.32
CA LEU A 68 -13.19 -5.91 -1.63
C LEU A 68 -12.88 -4.54 -1.00
N GLY A 69 -11.89 -3.82 -1.53
CA GLY A 69 -11.55 -2.47 -1.11
C GLY A 69 -10.72 -2.38 0.17
N ARG A 70 -10.23 -3.51 0.71
CA ARG A 70 -9.42 -3.60 1.93
C ARG A 70 -10.14 -3.04 3.16
N SER A 71 -9.51 -2.15 3.95
CA SER A 71 -10.14 -1.56 5.14
C SER A 71 -11.19 -0.53 4.76
N PRO A 72 -12.45 -0.70 5.17
CA PRO A 72 -13.48 0.31 4.93
C PRO A 72 -13.20 1.56 5.79
N VAL A 73 -13.29 2.73 5.18
CA VAL A 73 -13.06 4.03 5.83
C VAL A 73 -14.32 4.87 5.73
N ALA A 74 -14.86 5.27 6.88
CA ALA A 74 -15.88 6.31 6.93
C ALA A 74 -15.18 7.68 6.88
N HIS A 75 -15.25 8.36 5.74
CA HIS A 75 -14.65 9.67 5.54
C HIS A 75 -15.64 10.66 4.95
N SER A 76 -15.65 11.86 5.50
CA SER A 76 -16.37 13.01 4.94
C SER A 76 -15.39 14.16 4.76
N GLN A 77 -15.13 14.54 3.53
CA GLN A 77 -14.25 15.67 3.23
C GLN A 77 -15.01 16.99 3.35
N SER A 78 -14.40 17.95 4.02
CA SER A 78 -14.94 19.33 4.06
C SER A 78 -14.87 19.97 2.67
N ALA A 79 -15.97 20.58 2.22
CA ALA A 79 -16.03 21.35 0.97
C ALA A 79 -15.36 22.74 1.08
N ARG A 80 -14.41 22.92 1.98
CA ARG A 80 -13.70 24.18 2.22
C ARG A 80 -12.21 24.04 1.89
N ALA A 81 -11.58 25.16 1.55
CA ALA A 81 -10.14 25.22 1.44
C ALA A 81 -9.47 24.87 2.78
N GLN A 82 -8.38 24.13 2.70
CA GLN A 82 -7.60 23.67 3.85
C GLN A 82 -6.13 24.11 3.71
N ASN A 83 -5.45 24.21 4.83
CA ASN A 83 -4.04 24.64 4.90
C ASN A 83 -3.04 23.50 4.58
N LEU A 84 -3.33 22.65 3.60
CA LEU A 84 -2.58 21.45 3.31
C LEU A 84 -1.09 21.71 3.00
N GLU A 85 -0.78 22.80 2.29
CA GLU A 85 0.59 23.25 1.96
C GLU A 85 0.82 24.70 2.40
N PHE A 86 0.18 25.12 3.48
CA PHE A 86 0.28 26.50 3.98
C PHE A 86 0.47 26.51 5.50
N ASP A 87 1.56 27.12 5.97
CA ASP A 87 1.81 27.29 7.41
C ASP A 87 1.09 28.57 7.89
N LEU A 88 0.04 28.38 8.69
CA LEU A 88 -0.77 29.48 9.24
C LEU A 88 0.01 30.38 10.20
N ARG A 89 1.12 29.93 10.80
CA ARG A 89 1.93 30.71 11.73
C ARG A 89 2.86 31.68 11.00
N THR A 90 3.41 31.23 9.87
CA THR A 90 4.41 32.01 9.12
C THR A 90 3.83 32.72 7.91
N GLY A 91 2.63 32.33 7.46
CA GLY A 91 2.04 32.79 6.21
C GLY A 91 2.78 32.31 4.95
N GLN A 92 3.64 31.30 5.08
CA GLN A 92 4.47 30.78 4.01
C GLN A 92 3.95 29.43 3.51
N ARG A 93 4.42 29.03 2.34
CA ARG A 93 4.20 27.68 1.82
C ARG A 93 4.85 26.66 2.74
N GLY A 94 4.04 25.71 3.25
CA GLY A 94 4.46 24.59 4.07
C GLY A 94 4.61 23.29 3.30
N SER A 95 5.08 22.25 3.99
CA SER A 95 5.12 20.88 3.46
C SER A 95 3.81 20.15 3.75
N ARG A 96 3.24 19.50 2.75
CA ARG A 96 2.10 18.58 2.90
C ARG A 96 2.38 17.45 3.92
N GLN A 97 3.64 17.09 4.08
CA GLN A 97 4.08 16.02 4.97
C GLN A 97 4.17 16.46 6.46
N ALA A 98 4.25 17.76 6.74
CA ALA A 98 4.60 18.26 8.07
C ALA A 98 3.66 17.77 9.18
N GLY A 99 2.34 17.82 8.97
CA GLY A 99 1.36 17.38 9.97
C GLY A 99 1.28 15.87 10.09
N ILE A 100 1.01 15.20 8.98
CA ILE A 100 0.81 13.73 8.97
C ILE A 100 2.10 12.99 9.30
N GLY A 101 3.26 13.45 8.80
CA GLY A 101 4.55 12.84 9.10
C GLY A 101 4.86 12.85 10.59
N GLN A 102 4.59 13.96 11.30
CA GLN A 102 4.80 14.04 12.76
C GLN A 102 3.88 13.09 13.53
N LEU A 103 2.62 12.98 13.14
CA LEU A 103 1.66 12.07 13.78
C LEU A 103 2.07 10.61 13.63
N VAL A 104 2.45 10.21 12.41
CA VAL A 104 2.87 8.83 12.12
C VAL A 104 4.20 8.51 12.80
N ALA A 105 5.19 9.41 12.74
CA ALA A 105 6.45 9.23 13.46
C ALA A 105 6.23 9.01 14.95
N ARG A 106 5.36 9.82 15.59
CA ARG A 106 5.00 9.64 16.99
C ARG A 106 4.31 8.31 17.27
N ALA A 107 3.36 7.89 16.41
CA ALA A 107 2.64 6.63 16.56
C ALA A 107 3.56 5.40 16.46
N CYS A 108 4.58 5.47 15.61
CA CYS A 108 5.57 4.41 15.40
C CYS A 108 6.81 4.51 16.31
N GLY A 109 6.96 5.58 17.09
CA GLY A 109 8.18 5.84 17.86
C GLY A 109 9.40 6.12 16.97
N ALA A 110 9.20 6.69 15.79
CA ALA A 110 10.21 7.00 14.79
C ALA A 110 10.73 8.46 14.92
N GLU A 111 11.90 8.74 14.38
CA GLU A 111 12.44 10.11 14.30
C GLU A 111 11.72 10.96 13.26
N SER A 112 11.30 10.35 12.16
CA SER A 112 10.64 11.01 11.03
C SER A 112 9.73 10.02 10.29
N ALA A 113 8.78 10.57 9.53
CA ALA A 113 7.93 9.81 8.64
C ALA A 113 7.48 10.64 7.44
N MET A 114 7.19 9.95 6.33
CA MET A 114 6.51 10.52 5.17
C MET A 114 5.45 9.57 4.62
N VAL A 115 4.51 10.14 3.86
CA VAL A 115 3.38 9.42 3.27
C VAL A 115 3.45 9.53 1.75
N VAL A 116 3.21 8.42 1.08
CA VAL A 116 3.07 8.30 -0.37
C VAL A 116 1.74 7.61 -0.73
N ASN A 117 1.42 7.49 -2.00
CA ASN A 117 0.11 7.03 -2.45
C ASN A 117 -0.19 5.54 -2.18
N ASN A 118 0.81 4.68 -2.02
CA ASN A 118 0.66 3.27 -1.60
C ASN A 118 2.01 2.69 -1.16
N ASN A 119 2.02 1.48 -0.57
CA ASN A 119 3.24 0.88 -0.06
C ASN A 119 4.23 0.44 -1.18
N ALA A 120 3.75 0.04 -2.35
CA ALA A 120 4.63 -0.25 -3.48
C ALA A 120 5.44 1.00 -3.88
N ALA A 121 4.79 2.16 -3.85
CA ALA A 121 5.45 3.45 -4.08
C ALA A 121 6.44 3.80 -2.95
N ALA A 122 6.15 3.43 -1.70
CA ALA A 122 7.08 3.62 -0.57
C ALA A 122 8.36 2.81 -0.79
N VAL A 123 8.24 1.52 -1.10
CA VAL A 123 9.39 0.65 -1.40
C VAL A 123 10.17 1.15 -2.61
N MET A 124 9.47 1.49 -3.71
CA MET A 124 10.09 2.05 -4.92
C MET A 124 10.90 3.32 -4.61
N LEU A 125 10.33 4.24 -3.84
CA LEU A 125 10.98 5.50 -3.47
C LEU A 125 12.20 5.29 -2.60
N VAL A 126 12.12 4.41 -1.59
CA VAL A 126 13.25 4.06 -0.72
C VAL A 126 14.40 3.49 -1.55
N LEU A 127 14.12 2.53 -2.42
CA LEU A 127 15.12 1.90 -3.28
C LEU A 127 15.75 2.91 -4.26
N ALA A 128 14.95 3.74 -4.91
CA ALA A 128 15.43 4.75 -5.84
C ALA A 128 16.27 5.83 -5.16
N ALA A 129 15.90 6.25 -3.94
CA ALA A 129 16.60 7.30 -3.21
C ALA A 129 17.89 6.82 -2.54
N LEU A 130 17.92 5.57 -2.06
CA LEU A 130 19.00 5.09 -1.20
C LEU A 130 19.93 4.05 -1.87
N ALA A 131 19.47 3.40 -2.96
CA ALA A 131 20.17 2.28 -3.56
C ALA A 131 20.32 2.35 -5.09
N HIS A 132 19.98 3.46 -5.73
CA HIS A 132 20.10 3.58 -7.18
C HIS A 132 21.54 3.28 -7.66
N GLY A 133 21.67 2.36 -8.61
CA GLY A 133 22.96 1.89 -9.14
C GLY A 133 23.78 1.00 -8.19
N ARG A 134 23.26 0.66 -7.00
CA ARG A 134 23.93 -0.15 -5.98
C ARG A 134 23.17 -1.45 -5.71
N ASP A 135 23.77 -2.34 -4.94
CA ASP A 135 23.19 -3.63 -4.61
C ASP A 135 22.29 -3.54 -3.37
N VAL A 136 21.15 -4.26 -3.43
CA VAL A 136 20.23 -4.43 -2.30
C VAL A 136 20.17 -5.91 -1.97
N ALA A 137 20.62 -6.25 -0.76
CA ALA A 137 20.61 -7.63 -0.29
C ALA A 137 19.22 -8.03 0.20
N VAL A 138 18.65 -9.06 -0.40
CA VAL A 138 17.33 -9.61 -0.07
C VAL A 138 17.42 -11.11 0.10
N SER A 139 16.78 -11.66 1.12
CA SER A 139 16.63 -13.11 1.23
C SER A 139 15.91 -13.66 -0.03
N ARG A 140 16.44 -14.73 -0.60
CA ARG A 140 15.77 -15.39 -1.74
C ARG A 140 14.35 -15.86 -1.38
N GLY A 141 14.10 -16.23 -0.12
CA GLY A 141 12.77 -16.55 0.37
C GLY A 141 11.83 -15.35 0.48
N GLU A 142 12.36 -14.13 0.40
CA GLU A 142 11.64 -12.87 0.48
C GLU A 142 11.51 -12.16 -0.90
N SER A 143 12.05 -12.73 -1.97
CA SER A 143 11.84 -12.31 -3.36
C SER A 143 10.46 -12.78 -3.84
N VAL A 144 9.42 -12.19 -3.25
CA VAL A 144 8.03 -12.66 -3.36
C VAL A 144 7.18 -11.83 -4.31
N GLU A 145 6.07 -12.42 -4.75
CA GLU A 145 4.96 -11.71 -5.36
C GLU A 145 3.89 -11.47 -4.30
N ILE A 146 3.54 -10.22 -4.07
CA ILE A 146 2.47 -9.80 -3.17
C ILE A 146 1.34 -9.21 -4.01
N GLY A 147 0.12 -9.51 -3.72
CA GLY A 147 -1.13 -9.17 -4.41
C GLY A 147 -1.10 -8.13 -5.53
N GLY A 148 -1.82 -8.41 -6.62
CA GLY A 148 -1.90 -7.51 -7.77
C GLY A 148 -0.69 -7.54 -8.71
N GLY A 149 0.14 -8.58 -8.65
CA GLY A 149 1.32 -8.72 -9.51
C GLY A 149 2.52 -7.89 -9.05
N PHE A 150 2.52 -7.39 -7.81
CA PHE A 150 3.67 -6.71 -7.23
C PHE A 150 4.77 -7.73 -6.92
N ARG A 151 5.84 -7.72 -7.68
CA ARG A 151 7.02 -8.57 -7.51
C ARG A 151 8.20 -7.76 -7.03
N VAL A 152 8.77 -8.12 -5.89
CA VAL A 152 9.92 -7.42 -5.29
C VAL A 152 11.09 -7.26 -6.26
N PRO A 153 11.51 -8.28 -7.03
CA PRO A 153 12.60 -8.13 -8.01
C PRO A 153 12.29 -7.10 -9.10
N GLU A 154 11.07 -7.09 -9.64
CA GLU A 154 10.68 -6.16 -10.72
C GLU A 154 10.64 -4.71 -10.23
N VAL A 155 10.13 -4.48 -9.01
CA VAL A 155 10.13 -3.14 -8.40
C VAL A 155 11.54 -2.66 -8.14
N MET A 156 12.43 -3.55 -7.73
CA MET A 156 13.84 -3.23 -7.50
C MET A 156 14.51 -2.82 -8.81
N GLU A 157 14.32 -3.56 -9.89
CA GLU A 157 14.84 -3.22 -11.22
C GLU A 157 14.35 -1.85 -11.68
N GLN A 158 13.05 -1.58 -11.54
CA GLN A 158 12.45 -0.29 -11.90
C GLN A 158 12.96 0.89 -11.04
N SER A 159 13.40 0.64 -9.83
CA SER A 159 14.01 1.66 -8.95
C SER A 159 15.44 2.02 -9.36
N GLY A 160 16.07 1.23 -10.23
CA GLY A 160 17.47 1.33 -10.60
C GLY A 160 18.43 0.68 -9.59
N ALA A 161 17.94 0.02 -8.55
CA ALA A 161 18.75 -0.79 -7.66
C ALA A 161 19.02 -2.18 -8.26
N ARG A 162 20.08 -2.84 -7.83
CA ARG A 162 20.40 -4.20 -8.26
C ARG A 162 20.07 -5.21 -7.17
N LEU A 163 19.28 -6.22 -7.52
CA LEU A 163 18.96 -7.31 -6.60
C LEU A 163 20.20 -8.15 -6.32
N LEU A 164 20.53 -8.32 -5.05
CA LEU A 164 21.52 -9.28 -4.56
C LEU A 164 20.79 -10.35 -3.74
N ASP A 165 20.53 -11.49 -4.37
CA ASP A 165 19.90 -12.64 -3.70
C ASP A 165 20.82 -13.23 -2.63
N VAL A 166 20.28 -13.41 -1.41
CA VAL A 166 21.00 -13.96 -0.26
C VAL A 166 20.33 -15.25 0.21
N GLY A 167 21.13 -16.26 0.52
CA GLY A 167 20.66 -17.54 1.04
C GLY A 167 19.89 -18.38 0.03
N THR A 168 18.88 -19.10 0.49
CA THR A 168 18.01 -19.97 -0.30
C THR A 168 16.54 -19.65 -0.06
N THR A 169 15.63 -20.27 -0.83
CA THR A 169 14.18 -20.01 -0.75
C THR A 169 13.57 -20.34 0.61
N ASN A 170 14.13 -21.30 1.35
CA ASN A 170 13.60 -21.74 2.63
C ASN A 170 14.53 -21.46 3.81
N ARG A 171 15.79 -21.09 3.56
CA ARG A 171 16.75 -20.84 4.64
C ARG A 171 17.70 -19.73 4.29
N THR A 172 17.68 -18.66 5.09
CA THR A 172 18.61 -17.53 4.98
C THR A 172 19.12 -17.18 6.37
N ARG A 173 20.42 -17.23 6.53
CA ARG A 173 21.11 -16.97 7.81
C ARG A 173 21.88 -15.68 7.78
N LEU A 174 22.16 -15.13 8.94
CA LEU A 174 23.00 -13.93 9.07
C LEU A 174 24.37 -14.09 8.39
N ALA A 175 24.95 -15.31 8.42
CA ALA A 175 26.22 -15.61 7.74
C ALA A 175 26.14 -15.47 6.21
N ASP A 176 24.97 -15.73 5.62
CA ASP A 176 24.76 -15.56 4.18
C ASP A 176 24.79 -14.08 3.81
N TYR A 177 24.17 -13.22 4.62
CA TYR A 177 24.23 -11.77 4.43
C TYR A 177 25.64 -11.24 4.59
N ARG A 178 26.37 -11.64 5.64
CA ARG A 178 27.79 -11.24 5.84
C ARG A 178 28.62 -11.61 4.63
N LYS A 179 28.51 -12.85 4.15
CA LYS A 179 29.24 -13.31 2.96
C LYS A 179 28.89 -12.48 1.72
N ALA A 180 27.62 -12.09 1.55
CA ALA A 180 27.20 -11.27 0.42
C ALA A 180 27.72 -9.83 0.51
N ILE A 181 27.74 -9.23 1.70
CA ILE A 181 28.21 -7.87 1.96
C ILE A 181 29.75 -7.78 1.85
N ASP A 182 30.47 -8.76 2.39
CA ASP A 182 31.95 -8.76 2.42
C ASP A 182 32.58 -9.08 1.07
N LYS A 183 31.78 -9.48 0.08
CA LYS A 183 32.29 -9.84 -1.25
C LYS A 183 32.74 -8.57 -1.99
N LYS A 184 34.03 -8.52 -2.38
CA LYS A 184 34.65 -7.37 -3.07
C LYS A 184 33.94 -6.88 -4.35
N SER A 185 33.13 -7.73 -4.97
CA SER A 185 32.38 -7.41 -6.20
C SER A 185 30.99 -6.83 -5.95
N THR A 186 30.59 -6.68 -4.69
CA THR A 186 29.28 -6.12 -4.31
C THR A 186 29.44 -4.73 -3.71
N ASP A 187 28.49 -3.85 -3.97
CA ASP A 187 28.35 -2.52 -3.37
C ASP A 187 26.96 -2.44 -2.70
N VAL A 188 26.84 -3.07 -1.54
CA VAL A 188 25.57 -3.18 -0.84
C VAL A 188 25.19 -1.85 -0.20
N ALA A 189 24.13 -1.24 -0.70
CA ALA A 189 23.56 -0.01 -0.14
C ALA A 189 22.75 -0.26 1.12
N LEU A 190 21.91 -1.31 1.07
CA LEU A 190 21.02 -1.68 2.16
C LEU A 190 20.63 -3.16 2.10
N VAL A 191 20.10 -3.64 3.21
CA VAL A 191 19.36 -4.91 3.30
C VAL A 191 17.87 -4.57 3.27
N LEU A 192 17.09 -5.23 2.41
CA LEU A 192 15.65 -5.15 2.40
C LEU A 192 15.07 -6.46 2.98
N LYS A 193 14.43 -6.35 4.13
CA LYS A 193 13.65 -7.41 4.77
C LYS A 193 12.20 -7.27 4.34
N VAL A 194 11.62 -8.30 3.72
CA VAL A 194 10.23 -8.30 3.25
C VAL A 194 9.41 -9.31 4.04
N HIS A 195 8.36 -8.84 4.69
CA HIS A 195 7.43 -9.71 5.40
C HIS A 195 6.38 -10.31 4.45
N PRO A 196 6.22 -11.66 4.42
CA PRO A 196 5.19 -12.32 3.63
C PRO A 196 3.81 -12.18 4.31
N SER A 197 3.20 -10.99 4.19
CA SER A 197 2.00 -10.59 4.94
C SER A 197 0.71 -11.35 4.59
N ASN A 198 0.69 -12.14 3.52
CA ASN A 198 -0.51 -12.82 3.00
C ASN A 198 -0.36 -14.35 2.84
N TYR A 199 0.78 -14.92 3.24
CA TYR A 199 1.00 -16.37 3.28
C TYR A 199 2.04 -16.72 4.35
N ARG A 200 2.18 -18.00 4.65
CA ARG A 200 3.20 -18.54 5.57
C ARG A 200 3.99 -19.65 4.89
N VAL A 201 5.26 -19.74 5.22
CA VAL A 201 6.12 -20.86 4.84
C VAL A 201 6.41 -21.66 6.10
N GLU A 202 6.10 -22.95 6.08
CA GLU A 202 6.23 -23.83 7.24
C GLU A 202 7.16 -25.00 6.93
N GLY A 203 7.69 -25.65 7.97
CA GLY A 203 8.53 -26.85 7.87
C GLY A 203 10.01 -26.52 8.05
N PHE A 204 10.86 -26.92 7.12
CA PHE A 204 12.32 -26.74 7.20
C PHE A 204 12.71 -25.33 6.76
N VAL A 205 12.34 -24.32 7.55
CA VAL A 205 12.50 -22.88 7.27
C VAL A 205 13.42 -22.24 8.30
N GLU A 206 14.21 -21.27 7.88
CA GLU A 206 15.03 -20.42 8.74
C GLU A 206 15.13 -19.03 8.12
N GLU A 207 14.77 -18.00 8.87
CA GLU A 207 14.88 -16.61 8.45
C GLU A 207 15.82 -15.83 9.37
N THR A 208 16.37 -14.73 8.86
CA THR A 208 17.16 -13.79 9.65
C THR A 208 16.25 -12.64 10.10
N LEU A 209 16.15 -12.42 11.39
CA LEU A 209 15.32 -11.38 11.99
C LEU A 209 15.99 -10.00 11.91
N VAL A 210 15.19 -8.94 12.10
CA VAL A 210 15.66 -7.54 12.00
C VAL A 210 16.77 -7.21 13.00
N ASP A 211 16.67 -7.68 14.24
CA ASP A 211 17.67 -7.49 15.29
C ASP A 211 19.03 -8.10 14.91
N GLN A 212 19.03 -9.24 14.23
CA GLN A 212 20.22 -9.85 13.68
C GLN A 212 20.78 -9.04 12.49
N LEU A 213 19.91 -8.60 11.56
CA LEU A 213 20.29 -7.81 10.39
C LEU A 213 20.90 -6.46 10.79
N SER A 214 20.42 -5.81 11.86
CA SER A 214 20.94 -4.55 12.37
C SER A 214 22.42 -4.62 12.80
N THR A 215 22.93 -5.84 13.06
CA THR A 215 24.34 -6.06 13.41
C THR A 215 25.30 -6.04 12.22
N LEU A 216 24.80 -5.93 10.98
CA LEU A 216 25.58 -6.01 9.76
C LEU A 216 26.34 -4.71 9.41
N GLY A 217 25.99 -3.58 10.05
CA GLY A 217 26.62 -2.28 9.79
C GLY A 217 26.21 -1.64 8.45
N VAL A 218 25.14 -2.12 7.83
CA VAL A 218 24.51 -1.53 6.63
C VAL A 218 23.08 -1.14 6.96
N THR A 219 22.52 -0.20 6.21
CA THR A 219 21.12 0.23 6.38
C THR A 219 20.17 -0.95 6.26
N VAL A 220 19.25 -1.10 7.21
CA VAL A 220 18.21 -2.12 7.22
C VAL A 220 16.85 -1.48 6.98
N VAL A 221 16.21 -1.84 5.88
CA VAL A 221 14.85 -1.45 5.53
C VAL A 221 13.93 -2.65 5.70
N SER A 222 12.85 -2.50 6.46
CA SER A 222 11.87 -3.57 6.62
C SER A 222 10.53 -3.18 6.02
N ASP A 223 10.10 -3.92 5.00
CA ASP A 223 8.74 -3.83 4.46
C ASP A 223 7.83 -4.79 5.21
N ILE A 224 7.02 -4.28 6.14
CA ILE A 224 6.06 -5.08 6.89
C ILE A 224 4.71 -5.21 6.17
N GLY A 225 4.42 -4.34 5.23
CA GLY A 225 3.26 -4.39 4.34
C GLY A 225 1.89 -4.23 5.01
N SER A 226 1.67 -4.83 6.17
CA SER A 226 0.34 -4.92 6.82
C SER A 226 -0.14 -3.65 7.51
N GLY A 227 0.77 -2.78 7.94
CA GLY A 227 0.41 -1.50 8.57
C GLY A 227 0.00 -1.62 10.03
N LEU A 228 0.43 -2.65 10.75
CA LEU A 228 0.32 -2.69 12.20
C LEU A 228 1.32 -1.69 12.80
N LEU A 229 0.80 -0.68 13.54
CA LEU A 229 1.63 0.39 14.08
C LEU A 229 2.36 -0.02 15.36
N ASP A 230 1.64 -0.68 16.29
CA ASP A 230 2.15 -1.16 17.57
C ASP A 230 1.54 -2.52 17.89
N ALA A 231 2.37 -3.52 18.14
CA ALA A 231 1.93 -4.88 18.47
C ALA A 231 1.13 -4.96 19.78
N ALA A 232 1.29 -3.99 20.69
CA ALA A 232 0.50 -3.90 21.91
C ALA A 232 -0.95 -3.44 21.68
N CYS A 233 -1.28 -2.93 20.47
CA CYS A 233 -2.58 -2.40 20.11
C CYS A 233 -3.21 -1.49 21.19
N PRO A 234 -2.55 -0.41 21.63
CA PRO A 234 -2.99 0.41 22.77
C PRO A 234 -4.35 1.11 22.56
N TRP A 235 -4.88 1.06 21.34
CA TRP A 235 -6.20 1.55 20.96
C TRP A 235 -7.33 0.54 21.19
N LEU A 236 -7.02 -0.71 21.58
CA LEU A 236 -7.99 -1.77 21.89
C LEU A 236 -8.03 -2.00 23.41
N SER A 237 -9.24 -1.97 24.00
CA SER A 237 -9.43 -2.19 25.43
C SER A 237 -8.97 -3.56 25.89
N ASP A 238 -9.15 -4.58 25.04
CA ASP A 238 -8.86 -5.98 25.36
C ASP A 238 -7.47 -6.43 24.88
N GLY A 239 -6.65 -5.49 24.42
CA GLY A 239 -5.32 -5.75 23.85
C GLY A 239 -5.35 -6.39 22.46
N PRO A 240 -4.20 -6.87 21.95
CA PRO A 240 -4.10 -7.42 20.61
C PRO A 240 -4.87 -8.74 20.48
N PRO A 241 -5.70 -8.91 19.45
CA PRO A 241 -6.37 -10.18 19.20
C PRO A 241 -5.36 -11.27 18.82
N SER A 242 -5.65 -12.53 19.18
CA SER A 242 -4.74 -13.66 19.00
C SER A 242 -4.32 -13.94 17.56
N TRP A 243 -5.14 -13.56 16.57
CA TRP A 243 -4.80 -13.71 15.16
C TRP A 243 -3.71 -12.73 14.67
N LEU A 244 -3.36 -11.70 15.45
CA LEU A 244 -2.20 -10.82 15.20
C LEU A 244 -0.87 -11.40 15.70
N ASN A 245 -0.88 -12.57 16.35
CA ASN A 245 0.33 -13.17 16.91
C ASN A 245 1.37 -13.43 15.81
N GLY A 246 2.56 -12.85 15.99
CA GLY A 246 3.66 -12.94 15.02
C GLY A 246 3.59 -11.92 13.86
N GLU A 247 2.57 -11.07 13.81
CA GLU A 247 2.52 -9.99 12.83
C GLU A 247 3.51 -8.87 13.21
N PRO A 248 4.44 -8.47 12.33
CA PRO A 248 5.38 -7.41 12.63
C PRO A 248 4.69 -6.06 12.72
N ALA A 249 5.02 -5.27 13.73
CA ALA A 249 4.51 -3.92 13.89
C ALA A 249 5.64 -2.89 13.73
N ALA A 250 5.33 -1.72 13.15
CA ALA A 250 6.30 -0.69 12.81
C ALA A 250 7.17 -0.28 14.02
N LYS A 251 6.55 -0.06 15.17
CA LYS A 251 7.23 0.34 16.41
C LYS A 251 8.24 -0.70 16.90
N GLN A 252 7.85 -1.97 16.95
CA GLN A 252 8.72 -3.06 17.39
C GLN A 252 9.81 -3.37 16.36
N THR A 253 9.52 -3.23 15.08
CA THR A 253 10.49 -3.43 14.00
C THR A 253 11.59 -2.34 14.05
N LEU A 254 11.22 -1.08 14.30
CA LEU A 254 12.19 0.00 14.54
C LEU A 254 13.00 -0.24 15.82
N ALA A 255 12.34 -0.66 16.91
CA ALA A 255 13.02 -0.99 18.16
C ALA A 255 13.99 -2.18 18.03
N ALA A 256 13.72 -3.11 17.11
CA ALA A 256 14.62 -4.21 16.76
C ALA A 256 15.83 -3.77 15.90
N GLY A 257 15.89 -2.51 15.48
CA GLY A 257 17.03 -1.93 14.79
C GLY A 257 16.87 -1.74 13.28
N ALA A 258 15.64 -1.79 12.74
CA ALA A 258 15.41 -1.32 11.39
C ALA A 258 15.64 0.19 11.30
N ASP A 259 16.38 0.64 10.28
CA ASP A 259 16.60 2.07 10.02
C ASP A 259 15.35 2.71 9.38
N LEU A 260 14.67 1.98 8.53
CA LEU A 260 13.38 2.36 7.93
C LEU A 260 12.40 1.18 7.96
N VAL A 261 11.13 1.52 8.11
CA VAL A 261 10.01 0.58 7.94
C VAL A 261 9.04 1.14 6.91
N THR A 262 8.54 0.29 6.00
CA THR A 262 7.50 0.64 5.03
C THR A 262 6.25 -0.19 5.24
N PHE A 263 5.07 0.40 5.02
CA PHE A 263 3.79 -0.29 5.18
C PHE A 263 2.62 0.43 4.49
N SER A 264 1.51 -0.32 4.31
CA SER A 264 0.25 0.17 3.74
C SER A 264 -0.65 0.80 4.81
N GLY A 265 -1.35 1.89 4.46
CA GLY A 265 -2.34 2.50 5.35
C GLY A 265 -3.73 1.88 5.30
N ASP A 266 -4.07 1.17 4.23
CA ASP A 266 -5.40 0.64 3.94
C ASP A 266 -5.60 -0.83 4.37
N LYS A 267 -4.76 -1.33 5.28
CA LYS A 267 -4.87 -2.66 5.87
C LYS A 267 -5.11 -2.57 7.38
N LEU A 268 -4.20 -3.08 8.22
CA LEU A 268 -4.36 -3.09 9.69
C LEU A 268 -4.37 -1.69 10.31
N MET A 269 -3.77 -0.70 9.66
CA MET A 269 -3.86 0.69 10.09
C MET A 269 -5.31 1.23 9.98
N GLY A 270 -6.14 0.69 9.09
CA GLY A 270 -7.55 1.07 8.95
C GLY A 270 -7.79 2.43 8.29
N GLY A 271 -6.80 2.95 7.55
CA GLY A 271 -6.88 4.22 6.82
C GLY A 271 -7.20 4.08 5.34
N PRO A 272 -7.19 5.20 4.59
CA PRO A 272 -7.28 5.18 3.14
C PRO A 272 -6.01 4.60 2.52
N GLN A 273 -6.08 4.24 1.23
CA GLN A 273 -4.91 3.76 0.49
C GLN A 273 -3.78 4.80 0.54
N SER A 274 -2.69 4.38 1.16
CA SER A 274 -1.47 5.16 1.34
C SER A 274 -0.30 4.23 1.63
N GLY A 275 0.93 4.72 1.45
CA GLY A 275 2.15 4.05 1.85
C GLY A 275 2.91 4.93 2.83
N PHE A 276 3.57 4.32 3.78
CA PHE A 276 4.33 5.02 4.80
C PHE A 276 5.80 4.62 4.75
N ILE A 277 6.67 5.60 4.97
CA ILE A 277 8.11 5.41 5.20
C ILE A 277 8.39 6.04 6.56
N VAL A 278 8.81 5.25 7.53
CA VAL A 278 9.06 5.71 8.91
C VAL A 278 10.42 5.24 9.39
N GLY A 279 11.13 6.05 10.17
CA GLY A 279 12.41 5.67 10.77
C GLY A 279 13.36 6.85 10.94
N ARG A 280 14.62 6.63 10.62
CA ARG A 280 15.69 7.62 10.74
C ARG A 280 15.42 8.85 9.87
N ARG A 281 15.62 10.02 10.45
CA ARG A 281 15.34 11.32 9.81
C ARG A 281 16.15 11.53 8.53
N ASP A 282 17.44 11.26 8.55
CA ASP A 282 18.33 11.44 7.41
C ASP A 282 17.90 10.63 6.17
N LEU A 283 17.41 9.41 6.39
CA LEU A 283 16.93 8.52 5.33
C LEU A 283 15.55 8.94 4.81
N VAL A 284 14.63 9.34 5.71
CA VAL A 284 13.31 9.87 5.33
C VAL A 284 13.48 11.18 4.55
N ASP A 285 14.38 12.05 4.97
CA ASP A 285 14.67 13.32 4.28
C ASP A 285 15.28 13.08 2.89
N ALA A 286 16.15 12.07 2.74
CA ALA A 286 16.68 11.66 1.43
C ALA A 286 15.55 11.18 0.49
N CYS A 287 14.62 10.37 1.01
CA CYS A 287 13.43 9.96 0.26
C CYS A 287 12.56 11.16 -0.14
N ALA A 288 12.33 12.10 0.78
CA ALA A 288 11.51 13.29 0.54
C ALA A 288 12.14 14.26 -0.48
N ALA A 289 13.47 14.30 -0.55
CA ALA A 289 14.22 15.12 -1.52
C ALA A 289 14.25 14.51 -2.93
N HIS A 290 13.98 13.22 -3.07
CA HIS A 290 14.04 12.53 -4.36
C HIS A 290 12.89 13.00 -5.29
N PRO A 291 13.12 13.23 -6.61
CA PRO A 291 12.09 13.71 -7.53
C PRO A 291 10.82 12.86 -7.58
N LEU A 292 10.93 11.53 -7.42
CA LEU A 292 9.79 10.62 -7.35
C LEU A 292 8.84 10.91 -6.19
N ALA A 293 9.31 11.51 -5.08
CA ALA A 293 8.46 11.85 -3.95
C ALA A 293 7.29 12.78 -4.36
N ARG A 294 7.51 13.64 -5.36
CA ARG A 294 6.45 14.49 -5.90
C ARG A 294 5.45 13.71 -6.76
N ALA A 295 5.92 12.77 -7.57
CA ALA A 295 5.06 11.93 -8.42
C ALA A 295 4.23 10.94 -7.60
N LEU A 296 4.79 10.47 -6.49
CA LEU A 296 4.17 9.47 -5.59
C LEU A 296 3.39 10.09 -4.43
N ARG A 297 3.18 11.39 -4.45
CA ARG A 297 2.50 12.14 -3.41
C ARG A 297 1.02 11.76 -3.33
N PRO A 298 0.43 11.50 -2.12
CA PRO A 298 -0.98 11.22 -1.99
C PRO A 298 -1.83 12.41 -2.44
N ALA A 299 -3.08 12.14 -2.82
CA ALA A 299 -4.09 13.17 -3.06
C ALA A 299 -4.33 14.03 -1.80
N ALA A 300 -5.03 15.12 -1.99
CA ALA A 300 -5.40 16.01 -0.90
C ALA A 300 -6.53 15.39 -0.09
#